data_8b6988763df04577ed488ee32274f087
#
_entry.id   8b6988763df04577ed488ee32274f087
#
_cell.length_a   1.000
_cell.length_b   1.000
_cell.length_c   1.000
_cell.angle_alpha   90.00
_cell.angle_beta   90.00
_cell.angle_gamma   90.00
#
_symmetry.space_group_name_H-M   'P 1'
#
loop_
_entity.id
_entity.type
_entity.pdbx_description
1 polymer ?
#
loop_
_entity_poly.entity_id
_entity_poly.type
_entity_poly.pdbx_seq_one_letter_code
_entity_poly.pdbx_strand_id
1 'polypeptide(L)' 'MQDVRWKQRFNNYLKAFQTLVEAVELARSRELSKLEQQGLIQSFEFTHELAWNVLK' A
#
# COMPACT_ATOMS: atom_id res chain seq x y z
N MET A 1 -17.65 -15.65 -10.69
CA MET A 1 -17.75 -14.24 -11.02
C MET A 1 -17.45 -13.35 -9.85
N GLN A 2 -18.05 -13.57 -8.69
CA GLN A 2 -17.68 -12.86 -7.48
C GLN A 2 -16.23 -13.12 -7.11
N ASP A 3 -15.74 -14.33 -7.40
CA ASP A 3 -14.37 -14.71 -7.10
C ASP A 3 -13.36 -13.87 -7.88
N VAL A 4 -13.68 -13.48 -9.13
CA VAL A 4 -12.79 -12.69 -9.96
C VAL A 4 -12.62 -11.29 -9.39
N ARG A 5 -13.71 -10.66 -8.93
CA ARG A 5 -13.65 -9.33 -8.32
C ARG A 5 -12.82 -9.36 -7.04
N TRP A 6 -13.06 -10.36 -6.21
CA TRP A 6 -12.34 -10.49 -4.97
C TRP A 6 -10.83 -10.65 -5.21
N LYS A 7 -10.47 -11.48 -6.19
CA LYS A 7 -9.08 -11.71 -6.53
C LYS A 7 -8.42 -10.43 -7.06
N GLN A 8 -9.12 -9.65 -7.87
CA GLN A 8 -8.59 -8.39 -8.36
C GLN A 8 -8.34 -7.41 -7.24
N ARG A 9 -9.30 -7.27 -6.32
CA ARG A 9 -9.15 -6.39 -5.16
C ARG A 9 -7.98 -6.83 -4.29
N PHE A 10 -7.87 -8.11 -4.07
CA PHE A 10 -6.81 -8.67 -3.26
C PHE A 10 -5.44 -8.45 -3.90
N ASN A 11 -5.34 -8.66 -5.20
CA ASN A 11 -4.10 -8.43 -5.92
C ASN A 11 -3.68 -6.96 -5.87
N ASN A 12 -4.64 -6.05 -6.02
CA ASN A 12 -4.36 -4.62 -5.92
C ASN A 12 -3.86 -4.26 -4.51
N TYR A 13 -4.47 -4.84 -3.50
CA TYR A 13 -4.04 -4.65 -2.12
C TYR A 13 -2.61 -5.15 -1.92
N LEU A 14 -2.31 -6.35 -2.43
CA LEU A 14 -0.97 -6.91 -2.28
C LEU A 14 0.09 -6.03 -2.94
N LYS A 15 -0.19 -5.49 -4.12
CA LYS A 15 0.74 -4.61 -4.80
C LYS A 15 0.97 -3.33 -4.00
N ALA A 16 -0.09 -2.75 -3.48
CA ALA A 16 0.02 -1.55 -2.65
C ALA A 16 0.79 -1.84 -1.37
N PHE A 17 0.55 -2.99 -0.77
CA PHE A 17 1.25 -3.41 0.43
C PHE A 17 2.74 -3.59 0.17
N GLN A 18 3.10 -4.22 -0.95
CA GLN A 18 4.51 -4.38 -1.31
C GLN A 18 5.20 -3.04 -1.51
N THR A 19 4.53 -2.09 -2.17
CA THR A 19 5.07 -0.76 -2.35
C THR A 19 5.29 -0.08 -1.00
N LEU A 20 4.35 -0.23 -0.08
CA LEU A 20 4.47 0.32 1.26
C LEU A 20 5.65 -0.29 2.01
N VAL A 21 5.82 -1.61 1.92
CA VAL A 21 6.95 -2.30 2.57
C VAL A 21 8.28 -1.79 2.03
N GLU A 22 8.40 -1.62 0.72
CA GLU A 22 9.60 -1.09 0.10
C GLU A 22 9.90 0.32 0.60
N ALA A 23 8.88 1.16 0.72
CA ALA A 23 9.04 2.51 1.22
C ALA A 23 9.48 2.53 2.67
N VAL A 24 8.92 1.64 3.49
CA VAL A 24 9.32 1.52 4.89
C VAL A 24 10.77 1.06 5.01
N GLU A 25 11.16 0.09 4.20
CA GLU A 25 12.54 -0.39 4.20
C GLU A 25 13.52 0.73 3.80
N LEU A 26 13.14 1.54 2.82
CA LEU A 26 13.94 2.68 2.42
C LEU A 26 14.07 3.68 3.57
N ALA A 27 12.98 3.94 4.28
CA ALA A 27 12.98 4.85 5.42
C ALA A 27 13.90 4.36 6.54
N ARG A 28 14.03 3.05 6.69
CA ARG A 28 14.91 2.45 7.70
C ARG A 28 16.37 2.49 7.28
N SER A 29 16.65 2.55 5.98
CA SER A 29 18.01 2.52 5.48
C SER A 29 18.64 3.91 5.39
N ARG A 30 17.84 4.95 5.27
CA ARG A 30 18.33 6.33 5.21
C ARG A 30 17.23 7.30 5.62
N GLU A 31 17.64 8.54 5.91
CA GLU A 31 16.69 9.59 6.22
C GLU A 31 15.91 9.99 4.96
N LEU A 32 14.60 10.13 5.09
CA LEU A 32 13.74 10.51 3.98
C LEU A 32 13.62 12.01 3.87
N SER A 33 13.55 12.52 2.63
CA SER A 33 13.18 13.91 2.39
C SER A 33 11.72 14.13 2.76
N LYS A 34 11.31 15.41 2.86
CA LYS A 34 9.90 15.73 3.14
C LYS A 34 8.96 15.15 2.10
N LEU A 35 9.38 15.22 0.82
CA LEU A 35 8.57 14.69 -0.26
C LEU A 35 8.41 13.19 -0.14
N GLU A 36 9.49 12.49 0.19
CA GLU A 36 9.46 11.05 0.39
C GLU A 36 8.58 10.66 1.58
N GLN A 37 8.64 11.44 2.67
CA GLN A 37 7.79 11.23 3.82
C GLN A 37 6.32 11.37 3.49
N GLN A 38 5.96 12.38 2.70
CA GLN A 38 4.59 12.56 2.25
C GLN A 38 4.14 11.39 1.37
N GLY A 39 5.02 10.92 0.48
CA GLY A 39 4.72 9.77 -0.35
C GLY A 39 4.48 8.52 0.48
N LEU A 40 5.25 8.33 1.54
CA LEU A 40 5.07 7.19 2.44
C LEU A 40 3.71 7.26 3.16
N ILE A 41 3.34 8.44 3.65
CA ILE A 41 2.06 8.64 4.31
C ILE A 41 0.91 8.36 3.35
N GLN A 42 0.99 8.85 2.12
CA GLN A 42 -0.04 8.61 1.10
C GLN A 42 -0.14 7.13 0.76
N SER A 43 1.00 6.45 0.63
CA SER A 43 1.01 5.00 0.38
C SER A 43 0.34 4.24 1.50
N PHE A 44 0.57 4.65 2.73
CA PHE A 44 -0.05 4.04 3.90
C PHE A 44 -1.58 4.21 3.87
N GLU A 45 -2.03 5.43 3.59
CA GLU A 45 -3.46 5.72 3.51
C GLU A 45 -4.11 4.93 2.38
N PHE A 46 -3.48 4.90 1.22
CA PHE A 46 -4.01 4.17 0.07
C PHE A 46 -4.10 2.68 0.35
N THR A 47 -3.07 2.10 0.96
CA THR A 47 -3.06 0.69 1.31
C THR A 47 -4.17 0.38 2.32
N HIS A 48 -4.37 1.27 3.28
CA HIS A 48 -5.42 1.13 4.28
C HIS A 48 -6.81 1.12 3.62
N GLU A 49 -7.04 2.01 2.66
CA GLU A 49 -8.31 2.03 1.94
C GLU A 49 -8.53 0.75 1.16
N LEU A 50 -7.50 0.26 0.48
CA LEU A 50 -7.61 -0.99 -0.27
C LEU A 50 -7.89 -2.18 0.65
N ALA A 51 -7.26 -2.21 1.82
CA ALA A 51 -7.52 -3.26 2.80
C ALA A 51 -8.98 -3.22 3.25
N TRP A 52 -9.50 -2.02 3.50
CA TRP A 52 -10.88 -1.85 3.88
C TRP A 52 -11.83 -2.38 2.80
N ASN A 53 -11.54 -2.08 1.54
CA ASN A 53 -12.36 -2.53 0.42
C ASN A 53 -12.32 -4.06 0.26
N VAL A 54 -11.18 -4.68 0.55
CA VAL A 54 -11.09 -6.15 0.52
C VAL A 54 -11.99 -6.77 1.58
N LEU A 55 -12.03 -6.14 2.76
CA LEU A 55 -12.82 -6.67 3.89
C LEU A 55 -14.33 -6.48 3.71
N LYS A 56 -14.75 -5.57 2.84
CA LYS A 56 -16.16 -5.43 2.53
C LYS A 56 -16.64 -6.58 1.66
#